data_174b442497c15fbed7a1d107c47d838b
#
_entry.id   174b442497c15fbed7a1d107c47d838b
#
_cell.length_a   1.000
_cell.length_b   1.000
_cell.length_c   1.000
_cell.angle_alpha   90.00
_cell.angle_beta   90.00
_cell.angle_gamma   90.00
#
_symmetry.space_group_name_H-M   'P 1'
#
loop_
_entity.id
_entity.type
_entity.pdbx_description
1 polymer ?
#
loop_
_entity_poly.entity_id
_entity_poly.type
_entity_poly.pdbx_seq_one_letter_code
_entity_poly.pdbx_strand_id
1 'polypeptide(L)'
;MNFLSRKPRAPTAYVYVDYEHWFYSMKKNYNISPTLDTWVADLKKKYYIPEIYFFADYSDPDIYREVDKLRKISNYIIDTSCNPKNKNDTDFIMLDFLYQKAALLKRDETFILLTGDSHFTYVVMYLVRTGHPVGVYGVKNSVSQLLTEQASWYEIIDGENVADMYYKYILEYFKEKENGYFKIQYTFAKTSQLIAERYNLDISTVKTAIQQMKNDGYIDSYSEKSRNHNYNVDALYVNWNEAKNAGLIV
;
A
#
# COMPACT_ATOMS: atom_id res chain seq x y z
N MET A 1 -18.48 31.64 32.61
CA MET A 1 -18.26 30.17 32.44
C MET A 1 -17.80 29.95 31.02
N ASN A 2 -16.48 29.73 30.82
CA ASN A 2 -15.94 29.40 29.50
C ASN A 2 -16.19 27.92 29.21
N PHE A 3 -17.15 27.63 28.35
CA PHE A 3 -17.27 26.33 27.73
C PHE A 3 -16.13 26.19 26.74
N LEU A 4 -15.02 25.58 27.16
CA LEU A 4 -14.00 25.07 26.26
C LEU A 4 -14.68 24.01 25.37
N SER A 5 -14.97 24.39 24.12
CA SER A 5 -15.45 23.45 23.12
C SER A 5 -14.35 22.38 22.91
N ARG A 6 -14.53 21.19 23.52
CA ARG A 6 -13.69 20.03 23.21
C ARG A 6 -13.81 19.79 21.71
N LYS A 7 -12.67 19.88 20.98
CA LYS A 7 -12.63 19.42 19.58
C LYS A 7 -13.24 18.00 19.54
N PRO A 8 -14.16 17.72 18.60
CA PRO A 8 -14.72 16.39 18.48
C PRO A 8 -13.56 15.39 18.33
N ARG A 9 -13.56 14.35 19.16
CA ARG A 9 -12.57 13.28 19.11
C ARG A 9 -12.78 12.53 17.81
N ALA A 10 -11.68 12.23 17.08
CA ALA A 10 -11.76 11.42 15.87
C ALA A 10 -12.51 10.10 16.17
N PRO A 11 -13.39 9.63 15.27
CA PRO A 11 -14.11 8.38 15.46
C PRO A 11 -13.12 7.22 15.60
N THR A 12 -13.45 6.24 16.44
CA THR A 12 -12.62 5.04 16.64
C THR A 12 -12.87 4.05 15.52
N ALA A 13 -11.81 3.49 14.93
CA ALA A 13 -11.89 2.44 13.92
C ALA A 13 -10.95 1.28 14.23
N TYR A 14 -11.44 0.06 13.98
CA TYR A 14 -10.70 -1.19 14.05
C TYR A 14 -10.48 -1.70 12.65
N VAL A 15 -9.23 -2.01 12.30
CA VAL A 15 -8.81 -2.27 10.92
C VAL A 15 -8.44 -3.73 10.73
N TYR A 16 -9.01 -4.35 9.71
CA TYR A 16 -8.83 -5.76 9.35
C TYR A 16 -8.36 -5.83 7.92
N VAL A 17 -7.16 -6.35 7.72
CA VAL A 17 -6.50 -6.42 6.42
C VAL A 17 -6.29 -7.87 6.02
N ASP A 18 -6.99 -8.29 5.00
CA ASP A 18 -6.66 -9.49 4.23
C ASP A 18 -5.42 -9.15 3.38
N TYR A 19 -4.24 -9.34 4.01
CA TYR A 19 -2.99 -8.89 3.40
C TYR A 19 -2.61 -9.70 2.18
N GLU A 20 -2.93 -10.98 2.17
CA GLU A 20 -2.69 -11.86 1.05
C GLU A 20 -3.47 -11.41 -0.19
N HIS A 21 -4.77 -11.16 -0.03
CA HIS A 21 -5.62 -10.63 -1.10
C HIS A 21 -5.10 -9.29 -1.63
N TRP A 22 -4.75 -8.36 -0.72
CA TRP A 22 -4.21 -7.06 -1.10
C TRP A 22 -2.91 -7.19 -1.89
N PHE A 23 -1.95 -7.95 -1.35
CA PHE A 23 -0.64 -8.15 -1.96
C PHE A 23 -0.74 -8.72 -3.37
N TYR A 24 -1.48 -9.83 -3.53
CA TYR A 24 -1.60 -10.48 -4.83
C TYR A 24 -2.44 -9.69 -5.82
N SER A 25 -3.48 -8.97 -5.36
CA SER A 25 -4.26 -8.07 -6.22
C SER A 25 -3.43 -6.92 -6.76
N MET A 26 -2.60 -6.28 -5.92
CA MET A 26 -1.69 -5.21 -6.35
C MET A 26 -0.62 -5.74 -7.31
N LYS A 27 -0.05 -6.90 -7.00
CA LYS A 27 0.97 -7.53 -7.83
C LYS A 27 0.42 -7.95 -9.19
N LYS A 28 -0.77 -8.54 -9.22
CA LYS A 28 -1.44 -9.02 -10.45
C LYS A 28 -1.85 -7.86 -11.36
N ASN A 29 -2.47 -6.83 -10.80
CA ASN A 29 -3.08 -5.75 -11.59
C ASN A 29 -2.08 -4.66 -11.99
N TYR A 30 -1.07 -4.40 -11.15
CA TYR A 30 -0.16 -3.26 -11.30
C TYR A 30 1.32 -3.61 -11.21
N ASN A 31 1.67 -4.86 -10.88
CA ASN A 31 3.04 -5.33 -10.64
C ASN A 31 3.79 -4.52 -9.56
N ILE A 32 3.09 -4.07 -8.52
CA ILE A 32 3.63 -3.32 -7.39
C ILE A 32 3.26 -3.99 -6.06
N SER A 33 4.02 -3.69 -4.99
CA SER A 33 3.67 -4.07 -3.63
C SER A 33 2.73 -3.05 -2.98
N PRO A 34 1.93 -3.44 -1.97
CA PRO A 34 1.08 -2.52 -1.22
C PRO A 34 1.84 -1.37 -0.56
N THR A 35 1.31 -0.16 -0.63
CA THR A 35 1.87 1.05 0.03
C THR A 35 1.27 1.23 1.42
N LEU A 36 1.69 0.35 2.35
CA LEU A 36 1.17 0.28 3.72
C LEU A 36 1.26 1.59 4.49
N ASP A 37 2.44 2.21 4.48
CA ASP A 37 2.71 3.41 5.31
C ASP A 37 1.80 4.58 4.93
N THR A 38 1.62 4.83 3.63
CA THR A 38 0.74 5.87 3.10
C THR A 38 -0.72 5.60 3.43
N TRP A 39 -1.19 4.39 3.18
CA TRP A 39 -2.57 4.01 3.45
C TRP A 39 -2.92 4.14 4.95
N VAL A 40 -2.06 3.62 5.84
CA VAL A 40 -2.25 3.74 7.28
C VAL A 40 -2.16 5.19 7.76
N ALA A 41 -1.26 5.99 7.19
CA ALA A 41 -1.17 7.41 7.52
C ALA A 41 -2.45 8.17 7.16
N ASP A 42 -3.07 7.85 6.01
CA ASP A 42 -4.32 8.47 5.58
C ASP A 42 -5.50 8.02 6.45
N LEU A 43 -5.55 6.77 6.87
CA LEU A 43 -6.54 6.32 7.85
C LEU A 43 -6.41 7.05 9.19
N LYS A 44 -5.18 7.20 9.71
CA LYS A 44 -4.91 7.89 10.99
C LYS A 44 -5.25 9.38 10.96
N LYS A 45 -5.36 10.01 9.79
CA LYS A 45 -5.89 11.38 9.66
C LYS A 45 -7.39 11.45 9.92
N LYS A 46 -8.13 10.38 9.57
CA LYS A 46 -9.60 10.31 9.65
C LYS A 46 -10.08 9.70 10.97
N TYR A 47 -9.33 8.73 11.52
CA TYR A 47 -9.74 7.87 12.63
C TYR A 47 -8.69 7.78 13.74
N TYR A 48 -9.15 7.55 14.97
CA TYR A 48 -8.33 6.98 16.02
C TYR A 48 -8.32 5.46 15.84
N ILE A 49 -7.17 4.85 15.61
CA ILE A 49 -7.03 3.43 15.29
C ILE A 49 -6.23 2.73 16.40
N PRO A 50 -6.90 2.04 17.33
CA PRO A 50 -6.23 1.30 18.41
C PRO A 50 -5.58 0.01 17.91
N GLU A 51 -6.15 -0.65 16.90
CA GLU A 51 -5.73 -1.96 16.44
C GLU A 51 -5.83 -2.07 14.91
N ILE A 52 -4.79 -2.62 14.31
CA ILE A 52 -4.75 -3.02 12.89
C ILE A 52 -4.34 -4.48 12.84
N TYR A 53 -5.17 -5.34 12.29
CA TYR A 53 -4.91 -6.77 12.14
C TYR A 53 -4.53 -7.07 10.71
N PHE A 54 -3.42 -7.80 10.52
CA PHE A 54 -2.99 -8.30 9.21
C PHE A 54 -3.12 -9.82 9.19
N PHE A 55 -3.95 -10.34 8.31
CA PHE A 55 -4.21 -11.77 8.12
C PHE A 55 -3.55 -12.23 6.82
N ALA A 56 -2.77 -13.30 6.89
CA ALA A 56 -2.20 -13.96 5.72
C ALA A 56 -1.61 -15.32 6.07
N ASP A 57 -1.42 -16.17 5.07
CA ASP A 57 -0.56 -17.35 5.17
C ASP A 57 0.90 -16.92 5.07
N TYR A 58 1.56 -16.80 6.23
CA TYR A 58 2.99 -16.41 6.29
C TYR A 58 3.95 -17.57 6.01
N SER A 59 3.45 -18.78 5.69
CA SER A 59 4.29 -19.82 5.11
C SER A 59 4.61 -19.58 3.63
N ASP A 60 3.87 -18.69 2.96
CA ASP A 60 4.17 -18.23 1.62
C ASP A 60 5.43 -17.32 1.63
N PRO A 61 6.50 -17.69 0.87
CA PRO A 61 7.76 -16.95 0.88
C PRO A 61 7.64 -15.48 0.41
N ASP A 62 6.70 -15.16 -0.48
CA ASP A 62 6.51 -13.78 -0.97
C ASP A 62 5.83 -12.93 0.12
N ILE A 63 4.85 -13.48 0.81
CA ILE A 63 4.16 -12.83 1.94
C ILE A 63 5.10 -12.72 3.15
N TYR A 64 5.90 -13.77 3.44
CA TYR A 64 6.84 -13.76 4.56
C TYR A 64 7.84 -12.59 4.49
N ARG A 65 8.29 -12.21 3.31
CA ARG A 65 9.20 -11.08 3.09
C ARG A 65 8.60 -9.74 3.52
N GLU A 66 7.29 -9.65 3.58
CA GLU A 66 6.57 -8.43 3.98
C GLU A 66 6.40 -8.29 5.49
N VAL A 67 6.58 -9.38 6.27
CA VAL A 67 6.32 -9.43 7.72
C VAL A 67 7.01 -8.32 8.50
N ASP A 68 8.27 -8.00 8.18
CA ASP A 68 9.01 -6.94 8.89
C ASP A 68 8.44 -5.54 8.61
N LYS A 69 7.85 -5.31 7.44
CA LYS A 69 7.13 -4.07 7.13
C LYS A 69 5.83 -4.00 7.93
N LEU A 70 5.07 -5.11 8.00
CA LEU A 70 3.83 -5.19 8.76
C LEU A 70 4.06 -4.97 10.25
N ARG A 71 5.12 -5.57 10.83
CA ARG A 71 5.51 -5.42 12.25
C ARG A 71 5.87 -3.99 12.65
N LYS A 72 6.33 -3.16 11.73
CA LYS A 72 6.55 -1.73 11.99
C LYS A 72 5.26 -0.95 12.20
N ILE A 73 4.15 -1.47 11.69
CA ILE A 73 2.83 -0.82 11.70
C ILE A 73 1.96 -1.37 12.83
N SER A 74 1.97 -2.68 13.05
CA SER A 74 1.13 -3.35 14.03
C SER A 74 1.81 -4.57 14.67
N ASN A 75 1.41 -4.86 15.92
CA ASN A 75 1.76 -6.09 16.61
C ASN A 75 0.78 -7.25 16.32
N TYR A 76 -0.35 -6.96 15.65
CA TYR A 76 -1.39 -7.95 15.37
C TYR A 76 -1.18 -8.57 13.98
N ILE A 77 -0.18 -9.44 13.89
CA ILE A 77 0.12 -10.23 12.70
C ILE A 77 -0.44 -11.63 12.92
N ILE A 78 -1.51 -11.96 12.22
CA ILE A 78 -2.27 -13.18 12.40
C ILE A 78 -1.88 -14.17 11.31
N ASP A 79 -1.14 -15.19 11.71
CA ASP A 79 -0.75 -16.27 10.81
C ASP A 79 -1.91 -17.22 10.60
N THR A 80 -2.28 -17.46 9.34
CA THR A 80 -3.40 -18.31 8.95
C THR A 80 -2.95 -19.62 8.29
N SER A 81 -1.67 -19.96 8.36
CA SER A 81 -1.04 -21.15 7.76
C SER A 81 -1.41 -22.49 8.41
N CYS A 82 -2.57 -22.57 9.09
CA CYS A 82 -2.93 -23.69 9.93
C CYS A 82 -3.12 -25.02 9.19
N ASN A 83 -3.40 -25.02 7.87
CA ASN A 83 -3.61 -26.26 7.12
C ASN A 83 -3.25 -26.11 5.63
N PRO A 84 -2.15 -26.72 5.16
CA PRO A 84 -1.73 -26.62 3.75
C PRO A 84 -2.73 -27.16 2.73
N LYS A 85 -3.83 -27.79 3.16
CA LYS A 85 -4.88 -28.34 2.30
C LYS A 85 -6.10 -27.42 2.12
N ASN A 86 -6.26 -26.40 2.97
CA ASN A 86 -7.41 -25.49 2.96
C ASN A 86 -6.98 -24.06 2.63
N LYS A 87 -7.20 -23.63 1.41
CA LYS A 87 -6.87 -22.28 0.94
C LYS A 87 -7.77 -21.15 1.53
N ASN A 88 -8.83 -21.50 2.26
CA ASN A 88 -9.83 -20.53 2.76
C ASN A 88 -9.72 -20.29 4.28
N ASP A 89 -8.65 -20.78 4.93
CA ASP A 89 -8.51 -20.64 6.38
C ASP A 89 -8.37 -19.18 6.80
N THR A 90 -7.72 -18.33 5.97
CA THR A 90 -7.58 -16.89 6.20
C THR A 90 -8.93 -16.20 6.36
N ASP A 91 -9.87 -16.46 5.46
CA ASP A 91 -11.21 -15.88 5.49
C ASP A 91 -11.96 -16.25 6.76
N PHE A 92 -11.95 -17.54 7.12
CA PHE A 92 -12.64 -18.05 8.32
C PHE A 92 -12.06 -17.46 9.61
N ILE A 93 -10.73 -17.36 9.71
CA ILE A 93 -10.06 -16.77 10.86
C ILE A 93 -10.41 -15.29 10.96
N MET A 94 -10.35 -14.54 9.86
CA MET A 94 -10.70 -13.12 9.84
C MET A 94 -12.19 -12.90 10.18
N LEU A 95 -13.09 -13.75 9.69
CA LEU A 95 -14.52 -13.72 10.06
C LEU A 95 -14.73 -13.93 11.55
N ASP A 96 -14.05 -14.91 12.16
CA ASP A 96 -14.12 -15.16 13.61
C ASP A 96 -13.68 -13.94 14.42
N PHE A 97 -12.55 -13.31 14.06
CA PHE A 97 -12.08 -12.08 14.69
C PHE A 97 -13.09 -10.93 14.57
N LEU A 98 -13.73 -10.77 13.40
CA LEU A 98 -14.73 -9.74 13.17
C LEU A 98 -15.97 -9.94 14.07
N TYR A 99 -16.51 -11.17 14.15
CA TYR A 99 -17.66 -11.48 14.99
C TYR A 99 -17.35 -11.32 16.48
N GLN A 100 -16.20 -11.82 16.95
CA GLN A 100 -15.79 -11.67 18.34
C GLN A 100 -15.65 -10.19 18.72
N LYS A 101 -15.02 -9.38 17.86
CA LYS A 101 -14.84 -7.96 18.10
C LYS A 101 -16.17 -7.21 18.14
N ALA A 102 -17.07 -7.51 17.21
CA ALA A 102 -18.40 -6.90 17.18
C ALA A 102 -19.21 -7.13 18.47
N ALA A 103 -19.05 -8.30 19.09
CA ALA A 103 -19.70 -8.60 20.37
C ALA A 103 -19.18 -7.77 21.55
N LEU A 104 -17.97 -7.19 21.43
CA LEU A 104 -17.31 -6.44 22.51
C LEU A 104 -17.41 -4.93 22.33
N LEU A 105 -17.61 -4.46 21.09
CA LEU A 105 -17.57 -3.04 20.75
C LEU A 105 -18.93 -2.35 20.92
N LYS A 106 -18.88 -1.02 21.06
CA LYS A 106 -20.07 -0.18 21.00
C LYS A 106 -20.51 0.01 19.56
N ARG A 107 -21.82 0.24 19.37
CA ARG A 107 -22.45 0.31 18.03
C ARG A 107 -21.92 1.41 17.11
N ASP A 108 -21.32 2.47 17.63
CA ASP A 108 -20.77 3.59 16.87
C ASP A 108 -19.29 3.42 16.48
N GLU A 109 -18.63 2.34 16.93
CA GLU A 109 -17.26 2.07 16.57
C GLU A 109 -17.19 1.45 15.17
N THR A 110 -16.28 1.98 14.35
CA THR A 110 -16.18 1.67 12.93
C THR A 110 -15.31 0.43 12.68
N PHE A 111 -15.74 -0.41 11.76
CA PHE A 111 -14.91 -1.47 11.19
C PHE A 111 -14.38 -1.02 9.83
N ILE A 112 -13.08 -1.22 9.59
CA ILE A 112 -12.46 -0.97 8.28
C ILE A 112 -11.88 -2.29 7.79
N LEU A 113 -12.38 -2.78 6.66
CA LEU A 113 -11.91 -3.99 6.00
C LEU A 113 -11.14 -3.63 4.74
N LEU A 114 -9.95 -4.18 4.59
CA LEU A 114 -9.23 -4.18 3.32
C LEU A 114 -9.25 -5.61 2.78
N THR A 115 -10.17 -5.88 1.90
CA THR A 115 -10.34 -7.14 1.15
C THR A 115 -11.22 -6.89 -0.06
N GLY A 116 -11.14 -7.75 -1.06
CA GLY A 116 -12.04 -7.74 -2.21
C GLY A 116 -12.96 -8.94 -2.26
N ASP A 117 -12.83 -9.87 -1.30
CA ASP A 117 -13.53 -11.15 -1.38
C ASP A 117 -15.00 -11.04 -0.98
N SER A 118 -15.86 -11.64 -1.81
CA SER A 118 -17.30 -11.72 -1.59
C SER A 118 -17.69 -12.53 -0.35
N HIS A 119 -16.83 -13.40 0.17
CA HIS A 119 -17.05 -14.15 1.40
C HIS A 119 -17.34 -13.25 2.61
N PHE A 120 -16.79 -12.03 2.62
CA PHE A 120 -17.04 -11.05 3.68
C PHE A 120 -18.36 -10.30 3.58
N THR A 121 -19.14 -10.48 2.51
CA THR A 121 -20.42 -9.78 2.31
C THR A 121 -21.36 -9.93 3.49
N TYR A 122 -21.54 -11.16 3.99
CA TYR A 122 -22.49 -11.43 5.07
C TYR A 122 -22.06 -10.86 6.43
N VAL A 123 -20.76 -10.85 6.76
CA VAL A 123 -20.30 -10.22 7.99
C VAL A 123 -20.40 -8.70 7.91
N VAL A 124 -20.15 -8.10 6.75
CA VAL A 124 -20.37 -6.65 6.53
C VAL A 124 -21.85 -6.31 6.73
N MET A 125 -22.76 -7.07 6.12
CA MET A 125 -24.21 -6.91 6.38
C MET A 125 -24.58 -7.03 7.85
N TYR A 126 -24.02 -8.00 8.56
CA TYR A 126 -24.25 -8.21 9.99
C TYR A 126 -23.78 -6.99 10.80
N LEU A 127 -22.55 -6.52 10.58
CA LEU A 127 -21.98 -5.37 11.29
C LEU A 127 -22.82 -4.11 11.07
N VAL A 128 -23.17 -3.80 9.82
CA VAL A 128 -24.02 -2.64 9.51
C VAL A 128 -25.38 -2.73 10.18
N ARG A 129 -26.04 -3.90 10.12
CA ARG A 129 -27.35 -4.13 10.77
C ARG A 129 -27.30 -4.05 12.29
N THR A 130 -26.16 -4.39 12.90
CA THR A 130 -25.96 -4.27 14.35
C THR A 130 -25.56 -2.87 14.80
N GLY A 131 -25.40 -1.94 13.86
CA GLY A 131 -25.19 -0.51 14.08
C GLY A 131 -23.72 -0.08 14.06
N HIS A 132 -22.82 -0.93 13.54
CA HIS A 132 -21.41 -0.56 13.32
C HIS A 132 -21.24 0.03 11.91
N PRO A 133 -20.69 1.24 11.74
CA PRO A 133 -20.25 1.70 10.44
C PRO A 133 -19.16 0.79 9.88
N VAL A 134 -19.27 0.42 8.62
CA VAL A 134 -18.26 -0.45 7.95
C VAL A 134 -17.74 0.24 6.69
N GLY A 135 -16.44 0.46 6.65
CA GLY A 135 -15.71 0.89 5.45
C GLY A 135 -15.00 -0.28 4.78
N VAL A 136 -15.10 -0.38 3.46
CA VAL A 136 -14.37 -1.39 2.68
C VAL A 136 -13.37 -0.70 1.76
N TYR A 137 -12.13 -1.13 1.84
CA TYR A 137 -11.09 -0.83 0.86
C TYR A 137 -10.88 -2.04 -0.04
N GLY A 138 -10.93 -1.84 -1.34
CA GLY A 138 -10.71 -2.90 -2.32
C GLY A 138 -9.79 -2.45 -3.43
N VAL A 139 -8.98 -3.37 -3.96
CA VAL A 139 -8.13 -3.09 -5.12
C VAL A 139 -9.00 -3.08 -6.38
N LYS A 140 -8.81 -2.06 -7.23
CA LYS A 140 -9.50 -1.96 -8.54
C LYS A 140 -9.38 -3.27 -9.32
N ASN A 141 -10.46 -3.71 -9.91
CA ASN A 141 -10.60 -4.98 -10.63
C ASN A 141 -10.46 -6.26 -9.76
N SER A 142 -10.36 -6.13 -8.44
CA SER A 142 -10.23 -7.28 -7.52
C SER A 142 -11.18 -7.19 -6.32
N VAL A 143 -12.18 -6.30 -6.37
CA VAL A 143 -13.17 -6.16 -5.30
C VAL A 143 -14.56 -6.57 -5.80
N SER A 144 -15.26 -7.33 -4.96
CA SER A 144 -16.64 -7.76 -5.22
C SER A 144 -17.62 -6.59 -5.09
N GLN A 145 -18.45 -6.40 -6.10
CA GLN A 145 -19.53 -5.41 -6.07
C GLN A 145 -20.53 -5.71 -4.94
N LEU A 146 -20.86 -6.99 -4.72
CA LEU A 146 -21.77 -7.39 -3.64
C LEU A 146 -21.23 -6.96 -2.25
N LEU A 147 -19.92 -7.04 -2.04
CA LEU A 147 -19.28 -6.62 -0.80
C LEU A 147 -19.40 -5.10 -0.63
N THR A 148 -19.08 -4.32 -1.66
CA THR A 148 -19.09 -2.86 -1.58
C THR A 148 -20.50 -2.28 -1.42
N GLU A 149 -21.52 -2.91 -2.01
CA GLU A 149 -22.92 -2.52 -1.87
C GLU A 149 -23.48 -2.69 -0.45
N GLN A 150 -22.89 -3.57 0.36
CA GLN A 150 -23.32 -3.80 1.75
C GLN A 150 -22.57 -2.94 2.77
N ALA A 151 -21.46 -2.32 2.37
CA ALA A 151 -20.69 -1.45 3.24
C ALA A 151 -21.39 -0.10 3.47
N SER A 152 -21.09 0.56 4.59
CA SER A 152 -21.53 1.94 4.83
C SER A 152 -20.88 2.91 3.85
N TRP A 153 -19.66 2.63 3.46
CA TRP A 153 -18.89 3.31 2.41
C TRP A 153 -17.75 2.40 1.91
N TYR A 154 -17.22 2.71 0.73
CA TYR A 154 -16.04 2.00 0.22
C TYR A 154 -15.11 2.96 -0.53
N GLU A 155 -13.85 2.58 -0.59
CA GLU A 155 -12.80 3.26 -1.37
C GLU A 155 -12.06 2.23 -2.24
N ILE A 156 -11.78 2.60 -3.48
CA ILE A 156 -11.04 1.76 -4.43
C ILE A 156 -9.58 2.18 -4.43
N ILE A 157 -8.70 1.22 -4.12
CA ILE A 157 -7.26 1.38 -4.26
C ILE A 157 -6.92 1.16 -5.74
N ASP A 158 -6.48 2.24 -6.39
CA ASP A 158 -6.02 2.22 -7.76
C ASP A 158 -4.49 2.29 -7.78
N GLY A 159 -3.86 1.27 -8.34
CA GLY A 159 -2.40 1.21 -8.42
C GLY A 159 -1.79 2.22 -9.39
N GLU A 160 -2.57 2.78 -10.32
CA GLU A 160 -2.13 3.86 -11.19
C GLU A 160 -1.75 5.09 -10.36
N ASN A 161 -2.57 5.45 -9.35
CA ASN A 161 -2.25 6.54 -8.42
C ASN A 161 -1.00 6.25 -7.56
N VAL A 162 -0.72 4.98 -7.31
CA VAL A 162 0.51 4.58 -6.58
C VAL A 162 1.73 4.75 -7.46
N ALA A 163 1.65 4.44 -8.76
CA ALA A 163 2.74 4.68 -9.71
C ALA A 163 3.11 6.17 -9.77
N ASP A 164 2.13 7.07 -9.83
CA ASP A 164 2.34 8.52 -9.82
C ASP A 164 3.08 9.01 -8.57
N MET A 165 2.80 8.42 -7.41
CA MET A 165 3.52 8.73 -6.19
C MET A 165 4.99 8.32 -6.27
N TYR A 166 5.29 7.14 -6.82
CA TYR A 166 6.68 6.70 -7.04
C TYR A 166 7.39 7.57 -8.05
N TYR A 167 6.71 7.99 -9.13
CA TYR A 167 7.26 8.93 -10.11
C TYR A 167 7.70 10.23 -9.45
N LYS A 168 6.89 10.76 -8.53
CA LYS A 168 7.24 11.98 -7.78
C LYS A 168 8.51 11.79 -6.96
N TYR A 169 8.66 10.71 -6.21
CA TYR A 169 9.88 10.42 -5.44
C TYR A 169 11.10 10.24 -6.33
N ILE A 170 10.94 9.57 -7.46
CA ILE A 170 12.01 9.35 -8.43
C ILE A 170 12.48 10.70 -9.01
N LEU A 171 11.55 11.54 -9.48
CA LEU A 171 11.86 12.85 -10.03
C LEU A 171 12.48 13.80 -8.99
N GLU A 172 11.98 13.81 -7.76
CA GLU A 172 12.53 14.57 -6.65
C GLU A 172 13.97 14.16 -6.35
N TYR A 173 14.24 12.86 -6.33
CA TYR A 173 15.60 12.33 -6.14
C TYR A 173 16.55 12.82 -7.23
N PHE A 174 16.16 12.76 -8.50
CA PHE A 174 17.00 13.26 -9.60
C PHE A 174 17.20 14.78 -9.51
N LYS A 175 16.14 15.55 -9.26
CA LYS A 175 16.19 17.01 -9.11
C LYS A 175 17.16 17.46 -8.03
N GLU A 176 17.16 16.81 -6.87
CA GLU A 176 18.10 17.10 -5.78
C GLU A 176 19.56 16.80 -6.16
N LYS A 177 19.77 15.73 -6.91
CA LYS A 177 21.11 15.28 -7.27
C LYS A 177 21.72 16.06 -8.44
N GLU A 178 20.92 16.56 -9.36
CA GLU A 178 21.40 17.46 -10.42
C GLU A 178 21.91 18.79 -9.87
N ASN A 179 21.34 19.26 -8.76
CA ASN A 179 21.80 20.45 -8.06
C ASN A 179 23.04 20.20 -7.18
N GLY A 180 23.51 18.97 -7.05
CA GLY A 180 24.65 18.59 -6.21
C GLY A 180 25.97 18.53 -6.99
N TYR A 181 27.08 18.90 -6.32
CA TYR A 181 28.45 18.88 -6.89
C TYR A 181 29.00 17.46 -7.19
N PHE A 182 28.28 16.40 -6.85
CA PHE A 182 28.73 15.02 -7.07
C PHE A 182 28.07 14.41 -8.32
N LYS A 183 28.84 14.25 -9.37
CA LYS A 183 28.43 13.42 -10.53
C LYS A 183 28.43 11.95 -10.12
N ILE A 184 27.28 11.43 -9.75
CA ILE A 184 27.05 10.01 -9.50
C ILE A 184 26.68 9.36 -10.84
N GLN A 185 27.17 8.14 -11.10
CA GLN A 185 26.69 7.34 -12.22
C GLN A 185 25.36 6.69 -11.82
N TYR A 186 24.27 7.14 -12.43
CA TYR A 186 22.90 6.71 -12.12
C TYR A 186 22.53 5.45 -12.91
N THR A 187 23.22 4.32 -12.68
CA THR A 187 22.80 3.06 -13.29
C THR A 187 21.44 2.62 -12.73
N PHE A 188 20.66 1.89 -13.52
CA PHE A 188 19.32 1.42 -13.15
C PHE A 188 19.30 0.76 -11.75
N ALA A 189 20.21 -0.21 -11.52
CA ALA A 189 20.27 -0.94 -10.26
C ALA A 189 20.64 -0.04 -9.07
N LYS A 190 21.69 0.79 -9.23
CA LYS A 190 22.17 1.67 -8.15
C LYS A 190 21.17 2.77 -7.82
N THR A 191 20.58 3.38 -8.84
CA THR A 191 19.55 4.42 -8.66
C THR A 191 18.32 3.87 -7.96
N SER A 192 17.82 2.69 -8.38
CA SER A 192 16.70 2.04 -7.73
C SER A 192 16.95 1.76 -6.26
N GLN A 193 18.17 1.27 -5.93
CA GLN A 193 18.57 1.01 -4.55
C GLN A 193 18.58 2.30 -3.71
N LEU A 194 19.24 3.35 -4.21
CA LEU A 194 19.39 4.61 -3.48
C LEU A 194 18.03 5.32 -3.24
N ILE A 195 17.12 5.26 -4.21
CA ILE A 195 15.76 5.79 -4.05
C ILE A 195 14.99 4.99 -3.01
N ALA A 196 15.03 3.65 -3.10
CA ALA A 196 14.38 2.78 -2.14
C ALA A 196 14.86 3.01 -0.70
N GLU A 197 16.18 3.11 -0.49
CA GLU A 197 16.77 3.41 0.81
C GLU A 197 16.37 4.79 1.34
N ARG A 198 16.43 5.83 0.48
CA ARG A 198 16.16 7.22 0.89
C ARG A 198 14.72 7.44 1.35
N TYR A 199 13.76 6.90 0.61
CA TYR A 199 12.34 7.12 0.86
C TYR A 199 11.67 5.94 1.57
N ASN A 200 12.45 4.94 2.02
CA ASN A 200 11.98 3.70 2.67
C ASN A 200 10.91 2.99 1.82
N LEU A 201 11.18 2.84 0.52
CA LEU A 201 10.28 2.23 -0.46
C LEU A 201 10.70 0.80 -0.79
N ASP A 202 9.75 0.02 -1.32
CA ASP A 202 10.08 -1.29 -1.87
C ASP A 202 10.91 -1.17 -3.17
N ILE A 203 12.07 -1.82 -3.18
CA ILE A 203 13.00 -1.73 -4.32
C ILE A 203 12.43 -2.32 -5.61
N SER A 204 11.59 -3.36 -5.53
CA SER A 204 10.99 -3.98 -6.72
C SER A 204 9.99 -3.02 -7.36
N THR A 205 9.21 -2.32 -6.56
CA THR A 205 8.26 -1.30 -7.02
C THR A 205 8.98 -0.08 -7.60
N VAL A 206 10.08 0.38 -6.96
CA VAL A 206 10.92 1.46 -7.53
C VAL A 206 11.48 1.06 -8.89
N LYS A 207 11.98 -0.17 -9.05
CA LYS A 207 12.47 -0.67 -10.34
C LYS A 207 11.38 -0.70 -11.40
N THR A 208 10.19 -1.17 -11.05
CA THR A 208 9.02 -1.19 -11.95
C THR A 208 8.63 0.23 -12.36
N ALA A 209 8.57 1.17 -11.42
CA ALA A 209 8.26 2.57 -11.69
C ALA A 209 9.31 3.22 -12.61
N ILE A 210 10.60 3.03 -12.37
CA ILE A 210 11.66 3.55 -13.27
C ILE A 210 11.54 2.94 -14.66
N GLN A 211 11.25 1.62 -14.76
CA GLN A 211 11.06 0.98 -16.07
C GLN A 211 9.84 1.53 -16.80
N GLN A 212 8.75 1.78 -16.08
CA GLN A 212 7.56 2.39 -16.68
C GLN A 212 7.85 3.82 -17.14
N MET A 213 8.53 4.65 -16.31
CA MET A 213 8.97 5.99 -16.71
C MET A 213 9.88 5.99 -17.94
N LYS A 214 10.67 4.93 -18.13
CA LYS A 214 11.46 4.75 -19.39
C LYS A 214 10.54 4.46 -20.57
N ASN A 215 9.55 3.60 -20.41
CA ASN A 215 8.60 3.26 -21.47
C ASN A 215 7.77 4.50 -21.88
N ASP A 216 7.42 5.35 -20.90
CA ASP A 216 6.65 6.58 -21.09
C ASP A 216 7.52 7.76 -21.57
N GLY A 217 8.85 7.58 -21.68
CA GLY A 217 9.79 8.59 -22.18
C GLY A 217 10.19 9.66 -21.15
N TYR A 218 9.81 9.52 -19.89
CA TYR A 218 10.19 10.46 -18.81
C TYR A 218 11.62 10.26 -18.31
N ILE A 219 12.13 9.02 -18.43
CA ILE A 219 13.52 8.66 -18.13
C ILE A 219 14.10 7.96 -19.35
N ASP A 220 15.37 8.23 -19.65
CA ASP A 220 16.11 7.52 -20.65
C ASP A 220 17.52 7.18 -20.13
N SER A 221 18.35 6.55 -20.95
CA SER A 221 19.71 6.17 -20.58
C SER A 221 20.71 6.49 -21.69
N TYR A 222 21.92 6.84 -21.29
CA TYR A 222 23.05 7.01 -22.18
C TYR A 222 24.23 6.15 -21.71
N SER A 223 25.03 5.69 -22.67
CA SER A 223 26.22 4.88 -22.37
C SER A 223 27.38 5.79 -21.99
N GLU A 224 27.98 5.58 -20.82
CA GLU A 224 29.19 6.27 -20.37
C GLU A 224 30.21 5.30 -19.79
N LYS A 225 31.49 5.71 -19.75
CA LYS A 225 32.56 4.89 -19.17
C LYS A 225 32.37 4.76 -17.65
N SER A 226 32.37 3.54 -17.13
CA SER A 226 32.33 3.29 -15.69
C SER A 226 33.52 3.96 -14.99
N ARG A 227 33.30 4.59 -13.84
CA ARG A 227 34.36 5.23 -13.05
C ARG A 227 35.26 4.24 -12.34
N ASN A 228 34.71 3.07 -12.00
CA ASN A 228 35.40 2.08 -11.18
C ASN A 228 35.85 0.85 -11.98
N HIS A 229 35.45 0.75 -13.25
CA HIS A 229 35.70 -0.44 -14.08
C HIS A 229 35.97 -0.05 -15.52
N ASN A 230 36.60 -0.95 -16.28
CA ASN A 230 37.00 -0.69 -17.66
C ASN A 230 35.95 -1.10 -18.71
N TYR A 231 34.65 -0.91 -18.37
CA TYR A 231 33.51 -1.14 -19.27
C TYR A 231 32.55 0.06 -19.25
N ASN A 232 31.64 0.13 -20.22
CA ASN A 232 30.62 1.14 -20.28
C ASN A 232 29.40 0.72 -19.42
N VAL A 233 28.73 1.69 -18.82
CA VAL A 233 27.48 1.54 -18.06
C VAL A 233 26.42 2.44 -18.67
N ASP A 234 25.17 1.98 -18.61
CA ASP A 234 24.02 2.80 -18.98
C ASP A 234 23.58 3.64 -17.78
N ALA A 235 23.80 4.94 -17.89
CA ALA A 235 23.40 5.92 -16.88
C ALA A 235 22.03 6.52 -17.22
N LEU A 236 21.14 6.58 -16.23
CA LEU A 236 19.80 7.15 -16.36
C LEU A 236 19.85 8.68 -16.31
N TYR A 237 18.96 9.32 -17.05
CA TYR A 237 18.68 10.75 -16.94
C TYR A 237 17.17 11.01 -17.11
N VAL A 238 16.71 12.16 -16.62
CA VAL A 238 15.30 12.57 -16.69
C VAL A 238 15.08 13.50 -17.87
N ASN A 239 14.06 13.21 -18.67
CA ASN A 239 13.54 14.10 -19.70
C ASN A 239 12.59 15.13 -19.05
N TRP A 240 13.16 16.17 -18.43
CA TRP A 240 12.41 17.16 -17.64
C TRP A 240 11.27 17.83 -18.42
N ASN A 241 11.46 18.05 -19.72
CA ASN A 241 10.41 18.63 -20.56
C ASN A 241 9.19 17.70 -20.66
N GLU A 242 9.42 16.42 -20.89
CA GLU A 242 8.33 15.42 -20.99
C GLU A 242 7.64 15.23 -19.64
N ALA A 243 8.39 15.14 -18.54
CA ALA A 243 7.84 15.04 -17.20
C ALA A 243 6.99 16.29 -16.83
N LYS A 244 7.40 17.48 -17.25
CA LYS A 244 6.65 18.72 -17.05
C LYS A 244 5.37 18.77 -17.90
N ASN A 245 5.46 18.39 -19.17
CA ASN A 245 4.31 18.35 -20.07
C ASN A 245 3.24 17.36 -19.58
N ALA A 246 3.65 16.27 -18.92
CA ALA A 246 2.77 15.28 -18.30
C ALA A 246 2.20 15.72 -16.93
N GLY A 247 2.60 16.89 -16.40
CA GLY A 247 2.13 17.40 -15.10
C GLY A 247 2.72 16.68 -13.88
N LEU A 248 3.79 15.88 -14.07
CA LEU A 248 4.44 15.14 -12.97
C LEU A 248 5.30 16.03 -12.07
N ILE A 249 5.67 17.21 -12.56
CA ILE A 249 6.43 18.24 -11.82
C ILE A 249 5.86 19.63 -12.12
N VAL A 250 5.97 20.50 -11.14
CA VAL A 250 5.58 21.93 -11.24
C VAL A 250 6.77 22.78 -11.67
#